data_0191eea443a50d46046d8f03b6bdfce5
#
_entry.id   0191eea443a50d46046d8f03b6bdfce5
#
_cell.length_a   1.000
_cell.length_b   1.000
_cell.length_c   1.000
_cell.angle_alpha   90.00
_cell.angle_beta   90.00
_cell.angle_gamma   90.00
#
_symmetry.space_group_name_H-M   'P 1'
#
loop_
_entity.id
_entity.type
_entity.pdbx_description
1 polymer ?
#
loop_
_entity_poly.entity_id
_entity_poly.type
_entity_poly.pdbx_seq_one_letter_code
_entity_poly.pdbx_strand_id
1 'polypeptide(L)'
;LLDVITGAVTTSDIAIVVDRIVGTHASYEGERVIDGTGRFAVPGFIDTHLHIESSLVTPLEFDRCVLPHGVTTVLCDPHEIANVLGAEGIRYFLDSAERTNMDVRVNLSSCVPATPFETAGAQLEIDDLLPFRSHPKVVGLAEMMNFPGVLNADPGIIAKLVAFQDSHIDGHAPLVR
;
A
#
# COMPACT_ATOMS: atom_id res chain seq x y z
N LEU A 1 4.21 -14.16 22.16
CA LEU A 1 4.40 -14.16 20.73
C LEU A 1 3.24 -14.84 20.03
N LEU A 2 2.67 -14.20 19.02
CA LEU A 2 1.66 -14.77 18.14
C LEU A 2 2.36 -15.27 16.85
N ASP A 3 2.22 -16.56 16.56
CA ASP A 3 2.55 -17.13 15.25
C ASP A 3 1.33 -16.99 14.33
N VAL A 4 1.40 -16.12 13.35
CA VAL A 4 0.28 -15.85 12.42
C VAL A 4 0.05 -16.93 11.38
N ILE A 5 0.97 -17.88 11.23
CA ILE A 5 0.81 -19.03 10.32
C ILE A 5 -0.05 -20.11 10.98
N THR A 6 0.26 -20.42 12.24
CA THR A 6 -0.43 -21.49 12.97
C THR A 6 -1.54 -20.98 13.89
N GLY A 7 -1.56 -19.68 14.20
CA GLY A 7 -2.44 -19.08 15.21
C GLY A 7 -2.01 -19.37 16.65
N ALA A 8 -0.89 -20.04 16.86
CA ALA A 8 -0.42 -20.38 18.21
C ALA A 8 0.08 -19.15 18.97
N VAL A 9 -0.24 -19.10 20.27
CA VAL A 9 0.31 -18.10 21.19
C VAL A 9 1.26 -18.78 22.16
N THR A 10 2.50 -18.33 22.20
CA THR A 10 3.55 -18.89 23.07
C THR A 10 4.17 -17.79 23.93
N THR A 11 4.60 -18.15 25.15
CA THR A 11 5.46 -17.29 25.98
C THR A 11 6.92 -17.60 25.62
N SER A 12 7.63 -16.59 25.16
CA SER A 12 9.00 -16.76 24.63
C SER A 12 9.70 -15.42 24.57
N ASP A 13 11.02 -15.41 24.65
CA ASP A 13 11.82 -14.25 24.28
C ASP A 13 11.88 -14.14 22.76
N ILE A 14 12.23 -12.96 22.28
CA ILE A 14 12.49 -12.65 20.87
C ILE A 14 13.89 -12.06 20.78
N ALA A 15 14.79 -12.77 20.11
CA ALA A 15 16.13 -12.26 19.82
C ALA A 15 16.16 -11.57 18.44
N ILE A 16 16.69 -10.36 18.42
CA ILE A 16 16.81 -9.54 17.20
C ILE A 16 18.28 -9.17 17.03
N VAL A 17 18.81 -9.36 15.83
CA VAL A 17 20.14 -8.90 15.43
C VAL A 17 19.99 -7.97 14.23
N VAL A 18 20.37 -6.72 14.41
CA VAL A 18 20.18 -5.62 13.44
C VAL A 18 18.68 -5.45 13.12
N ASP A 19 18.22 -6.00 12.01
CA ASP A 19 16.83 -5.91 11.50
C ASP A 19 16.15 -7.29 11.37
N ARG A 20 16.78 -8.35 11.93
CA ARG A 20 16.31 -9.74 11.76
C ARG A 20 15.97 -10.37 13.10
N ILE A 21 14.82 -11.03 13.16
CA ILE A 21 14.48 -11.96 14.23
C ILE A 21 15.33 -13.23 14.01
N VAL A 22 16.18 -13.54 14.97
CA VAL A 22 17.11 -14.70 14.92
C VAL A 22 16.72 -15.82 15.85
N GLY A 23 15.77 -15.58 16.77
CA GLY A 23 15.29 -16.62 17.68
C GLY A 23 13.99 -16.22 18.39
N THR A 24 13.13 -17.23 18.65
CA THR A 24 11.82 -17.07 19.27
C THR A 24 11.41 -18.20 20.22
N HIS A 25 12.29 -19.16 20.53
CA HIS A 25 11.89 -20.40 21.20
C HIS A 25 12.71 -20.73 22.46
N ALA A 26 13.56 -19.82 22.92
CA ALA A 26 14.41 -20.00 24.07
C ALA A 26 14.57 -18.70 24.83
N SER A 27 15.28 -18.71 25.94
CA SER A 27 15.78 -17.50 26.59
C SER A 27 17.06 -17.02 25.89
N TYR A 28 17.18 -15.72 25.73
CA TYR A 28 18.30 -15.10 25.05
C TYR A 28 18.92 -14.01 25.93
N GLU A 29 20.22 -13.81 25.78
CA GLU A 29 20.92 -12.66 26.33
C GLU A 29 21.22 -11.65 25.22
N GLY A 30 21.16 -10.37 25.52
CA GLY A 30 21.40 -9.29 24.55
C GLY A 30 22.00 -8.07 25.18
N GLU A 31 22.71 -7.27 24.40
CA GLU A 31 23.27 -5.97 24.83
C GLU A 31 22.16 -4.99 25.27
N ARG A 32 21.01 -5.08 24.64
CA ARG A 32 19.81 -4.31 24.98
C ARG A 32 18.63 -5.24 25.19
N VAL A 33 18.01 -5.11 26.35
CA VAL A 33 16.83 -5.89 26.73
C VAL A 33 15.64 -4.94 26.89
N ILE A 34 14.52 -5.33 26.29
CA ILE A 34 13.23 -4.66 26.45
C ILE A 34 12.30 -5.62 27.18
N ASP A 35 11.82 -5.23 28.36
CA ASP A 35 10.85 -6.04 29.10
C ASP A 35 9.49 -6.02 28.42
N GLY A 36 9.11 -7.16 27.88
CA GLY A 36 7.81 -7.42 27.24
C GLY A 36 6.84 -8.20 28.11
N THR A 37 7.13 -8.37 29.39
CA THR A 37 6.29 -9.16 30.30
C THR A 37 4.82 -8.68 30.28
N GLY A 38 3.88 -9.59 30.08
CA GLY A 38 2.45 -9.30 30.01
C GLY A 38 1.99 -8.63 28.71
N ARG A 39 2.85 -8.51 27.71
CA ARG A 39 2.54 -7.95 26.39
C ARG A 39 2.47 -9.03 25.32
N PHE A 40 1.81 -8.71 24.22
CA PHE A 40 1.78 -9.54 23.03
C PHE A 40 2.76 -8.98 21.99
N ALA A 41 3.62 -9.84 21.47
CA ALA A 41 4.39 -9.54 20.27
C ALA A 41 3.65 -10.11 19.06
N VAL A 42 3.34 -9.25 18.12
CA VAL A 42 2.61 -9.57 16.87
C VAL A 42 3.34 -8.91 15.71
N PRO A 43 3.18 -9.38 14.46
CA PRO A 43 3.61 -8.64 13.28
C PRO A 43 2.97 -7.25 13.25
N GLY A 44 3.65 -6.28 12.65
CA GLY A 44 3.06 -4.97 12.39
C GLY A 44 1.81 -5.09 11.52
N PHE A 45 0.86 -4.20 11.76
CA PHE A 45 -0.38 -4.18 10.98
C PHE A 45 -0.11 -3.71 9.55
N ILE A 46 -0.89 -4.25 8.63
CA ILE A 46 -0.88 -3.89 7.22
C ILE A 46 -2.24 -3.30 6.88
N ASP A 47 -2.27 -2.04 6.44
CA ASP A 47 -3.46 -1.43 5.84
C ASP A 47 -3.37 -1.63 4.33
N THR A 48 -4.30 -2.39 3.79
CA THR A 48 -4.25 -2.84 2.39
C THR A 48 -4.98 -1.94 1.42
N HIS A 49 -5.64 -0.88 1.92
CA HIS A 49 -6.33 0.09 1.06
C HIS A 49 -6.54 1.41 1.79
N LEU A 50 -5.84 2.45 1.35
CA LEU A 50 -6.01 3.79 1.88
C LEU A 50 -5.56 4.88 0.89
N HIS A 51 -6.01 6.10 1.18
CA HIS A 51 -5.62 7.33 0.49
C HIS A 51 -4.96 8.26 1.49
N ILE A 52 -3.65 8.40 1.41
CA ILE A 52 -2.87 9.22 2.36
C ILE A 52 -3.33 10.69 2.29
N GLU A 53 -3.62 11.17 1.10
CA GLU A 53 -4.07 12.54 0.83
C GLU A 53 -5.36 12.90 1.58
N SER A 54 -6.25 11.93 1.76
CA SER A 54 -7.50 12.12 2.50
C SER A 54 -7.28 12.48 3.98
N SER A 55 -6.10 12.18 4.52
CA SER A 55 -5.72 12.61 5.87
C SER A 55 -5.10 14.01 5.93
N LEU A 56 -4.99 14.70 4.77
CA LEU A 56 -4.46 16.07 4.62
C LEU A 56 -3.00 16.23 5.07
N VAL A 57 -2.23 15.15 5.00
CA VAL A 57 -0.80 15.15 5.29
C VAL A 57 0.01 14.55 4.15
N THR A 58 1.32 14.81 4.13
CA THR A 58 2.24 14.19 3.19
C THR A 58 2.54 12.74 3.57
N PRO A 59 3.03 11.88 2.65
CA PRO A 59 3.41 10.51 3.00
C PRO A 59 4.43 10.42 4.13
N LEU A 60 5.38 11.35 4.23
CA LEU A 60 6.36 11.39 5.31
C LEU A 60 5.74 11.74 6.68
N GLU A 61 4.77 12.66 6.71
CA GLU A 61 4.04 12.99 7.93
C GLU A 61 3.06 11.89 8.31
N PHE A 62 2.44 11.22 7.33
CA PHE A 62 1.62 10.04 7.56
C PHE A 62 2.42 8.93 8.24
N ASP A 63 3.61 8.59 7.73
CA ASP A 63 4.55 7.65 8.35
C ASP A 63 4.81 8.01 9.81
N ARG A 64 5.18 9.26 10.06
CA ARG A 64 5.50 9.75 11.41
C ARG A 64 4.30 9.66 12.39
N CYS A 65 3.10 9.88 11.89
CA CYS A 65 1.89 9.84 12.72
C CYS A 65 1.39 8.42 12.97
N VAL A 66 1.45 7.53 11.96
CA VAL A 66 0.74 6.25 11.97
C VAL A 66 1.63 5.10 12.44
N LEU A 67 2.92 5.09 12.06
CA LEU A 67 3.85 4.03 12.43
C LEU A 67 3.92 3.76 13.96
N PRO A 68 3.91 4.77 14.85
CA PRO A 68 3.91 4.54 16.29
C PRO A 68 2.68 3.80 16.83
N HIS A 69 1.61 3.71 16.04
CA HIS A 69 0.38 3.00 16.40
C HIS A 69 0.36 1.55 15.90
N GLY A 70 1.46 1.08 15.31
CA GLY A 70 1.66 -0.33 14.95
C GLY A 70 1.32 -0.70 13.52
N VAL A 71 0.90 0.24 12.67
CA VAL A 71 0.78 0.02 11.22
C VAL A 71 2.15 0.21 10.60
N THR A 72 2.72 -0.88 10.09
CA THR A 72 4.09 -0.89 9.55
C THR A 72 4.16 -0.95 8.03
N THR A 73 3.04 -1.29 7.40
CA THR A 73 2.93 -1.39 5.95
C THR A 73 1.58 -0.83 5.51
N VAL A 74 1.58 -0.09 4.43
CA VAL A 74 0.34 0.41 3.80
C VAL A 74 0.40 0.22 2.28
N LEU A 75 -0.74 -0.09 1.69
CA LEU A 75 -0.97 -0.07 0.25
C LEU A 75 -1.84 1.14 -0.06
N CYS A 76 -1.25 2.19 -0.63
CA CYS A 76 -1.98 3.42 -0.94
C CYS A 76 -2.28 3.56 -2.43
N ASP A 77 -3.39 4.21 -2.72
CA ASP A 77 -3.76 4.68 -4.05
C ASP A 77 -3.69 6.22 -4.05
N PRO A 78 -2.69 6.83 -4.72
CA PRO A 78 -2.51 8.27 -4.74
C PRO A 78 -3.38 8.96 -5.82
N HIS A 79 -4.64 8.58 -5.97
CA HIS A 79 -5.45 9.11 -7.07
C HIS A 79 -5.86 10.58 -6.86
N GLU A 80 -5.96 11.06 -5.62
CA GLU A 80 -6.29 12.46 -5.37
C GLU A 80 -5.17 13.39 -5.88
N ILE A 81 -3.93 13.10 -5.55
CA ILE A 81 -2.82 13.88 -6.08
C ILE A 81 -2.63 13.65 -7.58
N ALA A 82 -2.91 12.45 -8.06
CA ALA A 82 -2.88 12.14 -9.48
C ALA A 82 -3.96 12.90 -10.27
N ASN A 83 -5.14 13.12 -9.69
CA ASN A 83 -6.18 14.00 -10.29
C ASN A 83 -5.71 15.46 -10.45
N VAL A 84 -4.74 15.89 -9.66
CA VAL A 84 -4.20 17.27 -9.71
C VAL A 84 -2.95 17.36 -10.59
N LEU A 85 -2.00 16.43 -10.41
CA LEU A 85 -0.66 16.50 -10.99
C LEU A 85 -0.36 15.37 -12.01
N GLY A 86 -1.30 14.46 -12.25
CA GLY A 86 -1.08 13.34 -13.16
C GLY A 86 0.04 12.41 -12.69
N ALA A 87 0.85 11.96 -13.62
CA ALA A 87 1.98 11.07 -13.39
C ALA A 87 3.02 11.63 -12.39
N GLU A 88 3.15 12.95 -12.29
CA GLU A 88 4.05 13.57 -11.31
C GLU A 88 3.56 13.39 -9.88
N GLY A 89 2.24 13.32 -9.66
CA GLY A 89 1.66 12.96 -8.36
C GLY A 89 2.04 11.54 -7.93
N ILE A 90 1.96 10.59 -8.86
CA ILE A 90 2.40 9.20 -8.63
C ILE A 90 3.90 9.17 -8.33
N ARG A 91 4.73 9.87 -9.10
CA ARG A 91 6.17 9.96 -8.87
C ARG A 91 6.49 10.49 -7.48
N TYR A 92 5.82 11.55 -7.05
CA TYR A 92 6.00 12.12 -5.72
C TYR A 92 5.73 11.09 -4.61
N PHE A 93 4.70 10.24 -4.76
CA PHE A 93 4.39 9.18 -3.80
C PHE A 93 5.46 8.09 -3.78
N LEU A 94 5.94 7.66 -4.95
CA LEU A 94 7.00 6.66 -5.07
C LEU A 94 8.32 7.16 -4.45
N ASP A 95 8.72 8.40 -4.75
CA ASP A 95 9.90 9.03 -4.17
C ASP A 95 9.78 9.20 -2.64
N SER A 96 8.56 9.48 -2.15
CA SER A 96 8.29 9.57 -0.72
C SER A 96 8.35 8.20 -0.06
N ALA A 97 7.80 7.16 -0.69
CA ALA A 97 7.79 5.79 -0.20
C ALA A 97 9.20 5.20 0.01
N GLU A 98 10.19 5.68 -0.72
CA GLU A 98 11.59 5.29 -0.52
C GLU A 98 12.23 5.93 0.72
N ARG A 99 11.60 6.95 1.29
CA ARG A 99 12.12 7.76 2.39
C ARG A 99 11.38 7.55 3.71
N THR A 100 10.28 6.81 3.70
CA THR A 100 9.50 6.45 4.89
C THR A 100 10.15 5.30 5.66
N ASN A 101 9.96 5.25 6.98
CA ASN A 101 10.32 4.09 7.81
C ASN A 101 9.27 2.99 7.67
N MET A 102 8.00 3.36 7.50
CA MET A 102 6.91 2.47 7.14
C MET A 102 7.13 1.95 5.71
N ASP A 103 6.77 0.69 5.44
CA ASP A 103 6.76 0.17 4.07
C ASP A 103 5.51 0.68 3.33
N VAL A 104 5.65 1.83 2.71
CA VAL A 104 4.61 2.39 1.84
C VAL A 104 4.70 1.72 0.49
N ARG A 105 3.63 1.07 0.08
CA ARG A 105 3.44 0.45 -1.24
C ARG A 105 2.38 1.23 -2.00
N VAL A 106 2.53 1.30 -3.31
CA VAL A 106 1.67 2.12 -4.18
C VAL A 106 0.96 1.23 -5.18
N ASN A 107 -0.36 1.32 -5.22
CA ASN A 107 -1.14 0.90 -6.37
C ASN A 107 -1.26 2.09 -7.33
N LEU A 108 -1.04 1.85 -8.61
CA LEU A 108 -1.10 2.91 -9.63
C LEU A 108 -2.56 3.29 -9.92
N SER A 109 -2.88 4.56 -9.84
CA SER A 109 -4.25 5.07 -9.95
C SER A 109 -4.89 4.71 -11.29
N SER A 110 -5.91 3.87 -11.25
CA SER A 110 -6.56 3.30 -12.43
C SER A 110 -7.44 4.28 -13.17
N CYS A 111 -8.11 5.18 -12.42
CA CYS A 111 -9.15 6.09 -12.90
C CYS A 111 -8.82 7.52 -12.51
N VAL A 112 -8.21 8.28 -13.42
CA VAL A 112 -7.91 9.70 -13.27
C VAL A 112 -8.36 10.41 -14.56
N PRO A 113 -9.45 11.17 -14.49
CA PRO A 113 -10.43 11.27 -13.41
C PRO A 113 -11.21 9.96 -13.17
N ALA A 114 -11.91 9.88 -12.03
CA ALA A 114 -12.71 8.70 -11.68
C ALA A 114 -13.87 8.47 -12.65
N THR A 115 -14.45 9.55 -13.18
CA THR A 115 -15.50 9.53 -14.20
C THR A 115 -15.26 10.58 -15.28
N PRO A 116 -15.80 10.40 -16.50
CA PRO A 116 -15.66 11.39 -17.58
C PRO A 116 -16.46 12.69 -17.32
N PHE A 117 -17.24 12.75 -16.24
CA PHE A 117 -18.08 13.91 -15.88
C PHE A 117 -17.37 14.85 -14.90
N GLU A 118 -16.21 14.50 -14.42
CA GLU A 118 -15.45 15.30 -13.47
C GLU A 118 -14.51 16.27 -14.17
N THR A 119 -14.27 17.41 -13.51
CA THR A 119 -13.16 18.30 -13.85
C THR A 119 -11.94 17.88 -13.05
N ALA A 120 -10.89 17.47 -13.74
CA ALA A 120 -9.63 17.09 -13.15
C ALA A 120 -8.47 17.95 -13.68
N GLY A 121 -7.39 18.04 -12.93
CA GLY A 121 -6.15 18.70 -13.37
C GLY A 121 -5.34 17.87 -14.34
N ALA A 122 -5.59 16.54 -14.39
CA ALA A 122 -4.91 15.61 -15.26
C ALA A 122 -5.83 14.46 -15.69
N GLN A 123 -5.37 13.73 -16.70
CA GLN A 123 -5.94 12.46 -17.14
C GLN A 123 -4.79 11.46 -17.25
N LEU A 124 -5.01 10.21 -16.83
CA LEU A 124 -4.03 9.14 -16.92
C LEU A 124 -4.56 8.00 -17.80
N GLU A 125 -3.81 7.71 -18.82
CA GLU A 125 -4.01 6.55 -19.69
C GLU A 125 -2.98 5.46 -19.37
N ILE A 126 -3.09 4.32 -20.03
CA ILE A 126 -2.18 3.19 -19.77
C ILE A 126 -0.70 3.57 -20.01
N ASP A 127 -0.41 4.37 -21.02
CA ASP A 127 0.95 4.77 -21.36
C ASP A 127 1.60 5.67 -20.29
N ASP A 128 0.77 6.37 -19.49
CA ASP A 128 1.24 7.16 -18.34
C ASP A 128 1.61 6.28 -17.13
N LEU A 129 0.98 5.12 -17.01
CA LEU A 129 1.18 4.19 -15.88
C LEU A 129 2.32 3.19 -16.12
N LEU A 130 2.50 2.73 -17.35
CA LEU A 130 3.51 1.73 -17.71
C LEU A 130 4.93 2.06 -17.25
N PRO A 131 5.41 3.32 -17.29
CA PRO A 131 6.74 3.67 -16.80
C PRO A 131 6.98 3.35 -15.31
N PHE A 132 5.92 3.32 -14.51
CA PHE A 132 6.02 3.05 -13.07
C PHE A 132 5.81 1.58 -12.72
N ARG A 133 5.28 0.76 -13.62
CA ARG A 133 4.87 -0.63 -13.33
C ARG A 133 5.98 -1.49 -12.71
N SER A 134 7.22 -1.28 -13.12
CA SER A 134 8.37 -2.06 -12.62
C SER A 134 9.03 -1.48 -11.37
N HIS A 135 8.51 -0.38 -10.82
CA HIS A 135 9.08 0.23 -9.63
C HIS A 135 8.91 -0.71 -8.42
N PRO A 136 9.95 -0.91 -7.57
CA PRO A 136 9.91 -1.90 -6.48
C PRO A 136 8.85 -1.61 -5.41
N LYS A 137 8.36 -0.38 -5.33
CA LYS A 137 7.27 0.01 -4.41
C LYS A 137 5.88 -0.14 -5.02
N VAL A 138 5.76 -0.41 -6.31
CA VAL A 138 4.47 -0.62 -6.98
C VAL A 138 4.01 -2.06 -6.78
N VAL A 139 2.75 -2.22 -6.38
CA VAL A 139 2.10 -3.52 -6.14
C VAL A 139 1.19 -3.90 -7.30
N GLY A 140 0.52 -2.93 -7.90
CA GLY A 140 -0.43 -3.20 -8.97
C GLY A 140 -1.23 -1.98 -9.41
N LEU A 141 -2.43 -2.24 -9.87
CA LEU A 141 -3.41 -1.25 -10.29
C LEU A 141 -4.39 -0.97 -9.14
N ALA A 142 -4.54 0.31 -8.82
CA ALA A 142 -5.45 0.78 -7.79
C ALA A 142 -6.92 0.59 -8.18
N GLU A 143 -7.78 0.90 -7.25
CA GLU A 143 -9.23 0.66 -7.37
C GLU A 143 -9.81 1.11 -8.72
N MET A 144 -10.37 0.15 -9.41
CA MET A 144 -11.07 0.38 -10.67
C MET A 144 -12.46 0.95 -10.38
N MET A 145 -12.55 2.29 -10.27
CA MET A 145 -13.80 2.99 -9.98
C MET A 145 -14.74 3.02 -11.17
N ASN A 146 -14.21 3.04 -12.40
CA ASN A 146 -15.00 3.05 -13.63
C ASN A 146 -15.53 1.64 -13.97
N PHE A 147 -16.29 1.03 -13.03
CA PHE A 147 -16.93 -0.27 -13.28
C PHE A 147 -17.91 -0.26 -14.48
N PRO A 148 -18.60 0.84 -14.82
CA PRO A 148 -19.39 0.87 -16.06
C PRO A 148 -18.54 0.66 -17.31
N GLY A 149 -17.31 1.24 -17.33
CA GLY A 149 -16.35 1.00 -18.40
C GLY A 149 -15.91 -0.46 -18.50
N VAL A 150 -15.73 -1.12 -17.36
CA VAL A 150 -15.45 -2.58 -17.34
C VAL A 150 -16.60 -3.38 -17.94
N LEU A 151 -17.84 -3.10 -17.48
CA LEU A 151 -19.04 -3.81 -17.97
C LEU A 151 -19.30 -3.59 -19.46
N ASN A 152 -18.97 -2.41 -19.97
CA ASN A 152 -19.13 -2.06 -21.39
C ASN A 152 -17.90 -2.40 -22.24
N ALA A 153 -16.87 -3.03 -21.66
CA ALA A 153 -15.62 -3.38 -22.31
C ALA A 153 -14.95 -2.15 -22.98
N ASP A 154 -14.92 -1.03 -22.26
CA ASP A 154 -14.21 0.19 -22.71
C ASP A 154 -12.74 -0.14 -23.02
N PRO A 155 -12.25 0.17 -24.24
CA PRO A 155 -10.90 -0.23 -24.64
C PRO A 155 -9.78 0.33 -23.75
N GLY A 156 -9.92 1.56 -23.24
CA GLY A 156 -8.92 2.19 -22.35
C GLY A 156 -8.89 1.50 -20.99
N ILE A 157 -10.07 1.18 -20.44
CA ILE A 157 -10.19 0.46 -19.17
C ILE A 157 -9.65 -0.96 -19.31
N ILE A 158 -10.05 -1.69 -20.38
CA ILE A 158 -9.56 -3.05 -20.63
C ILE A 158 -8.04 -3.07 -20.83
N ALA A 159 -7.48 -2.09 -21.52
CA ALA A 159 -6.01 -1.98 -21.69
C ALA A 159 -5.28 -1.89 -20.34
N LYS A 160 -5.80 -1.11 -19.39
CA LYS A 160 -5.23 -1.00 -18.03
C LYS A 160 -5.32 -2.35 -17.29
N LEU A 161 -6.49 -3.00 -17.30
CA LEU A 161 -6.67 -4.30 -16.65
C LEU A 161 -5.75 -5.38 -17.23
N VAL A 162 -5.64 -5.47 -18.55
CA VAL A 162 -4.76 -6.42 -19.23
C VAL A 162 -3.29 -6.16 -18.90
N ALA A 163 -2.88 -4.88 -18.86
CA ALA A 163 -1.50 -4.52 -18.54
C ALA A 163 -1.08 -4.91 -17.11
N PHE A 164 -2.03 -5.02 -16.19
CA PHE A 164 -1.76 -5.35 -14.78
C PHE A 164 -2.32 -6.72 -14.36
N GLN A 165 -2.76 -7.57 -15.28
CA GLN A 165 -3.41 -8.86 -14.99
C GLN A 165 -2.58 -9.82 -14.12
N ASP A 166 -1.24 -9.69 -14.13
CA ASP A 166 -0.31 -10.49 -13.33
C ASP A 166 0.08 -9.81 -12.00
N SER A 167 -0.61 -8.73 -11.65
CA SER A 167 -0.36 -7.92 -10.46
C SER A 167 -1.63 -7.84 -9.61
N HIS A 168 -1.55 -7.18 -8.46
CA HIS A 168 -2.75 -6.84 -7.71
C HIS A 168 -3.65 -5.88 -8.52
N ILE A 169 -4.94 -6.16 -8.54
CA ILE A 169 -5.96 -5.26 -9.09
C ILE A 169 -7.09 -5.18 -8.07
N ASP A 170 -7.48 -3.97 -7.76
CA ASP A 170 -8.47 -3.63 -6.76
C ASP A 170 -9.61 -2.85 -7.43
N GLY A 171 -10.77 -2.71 -6.79
CA GLY A 171 -11.83 -1.90 -7.36
C GLY A 171 -13.23 -2.14 -6.84
N HIS A 172 -14.18 -1.44 -7.47
CA HIS A 172 -15.60 -1.51 -7.21
C HIS A 172 -16.29 -2.46 -8.16
N ALA A 173 -17.16 -3.32 -7.63
CA ALA A 173 -17.86 -4.32 -8.42
C ALA A 173 -19.39 -4.31 -8.21
N PRO A 174 -20.07 -3.14 -8.19
CA PRO A 174 -21.52 -3.12 -8.15
C PRO A 174 -22.08 -3.74 -9.43
N LEU A 175 -23.21 -4.40 -9.33
CA LEU A 175 -23.90 -5.07 -10.45
C LEU A 175 -23.19 -6.30 -11.04
N VAL A 176 -22.05 -6.72 -10.53
CA VAL A 176 -21.44 -8.01 -10.88
C VAL A 176 -22.25 -9.13 -10.21
N ARG A 177 -22.68 -10.12 -11.02
CA ARG A 177 -23.50 -11.25 -10.58
C ARG A 177 -22.76 -12.56 -10.79
#